data_14af81f359ff019032b1c67e2a7d1544
#
_entry.id   14af81f359ff019032b1c67e2a7d1544
#
_cell.length_a   1.000
_cell.length_b   1.000
_cell.length_c   1.000
_cell.angle_alpha   90.00
_cell.angle_beta   90.00
_cell.angle_gamma   90.00
#
_symmetry.space_group_name_H-M   'P 1'
#
loop_
_entity.id
_entity.type
_entity.pdbx_description
1 polymer ?
#
loop_
_entity_poly.entity_id
_entity_poly.type
_entity_poly.pdbx_seq_one_letter_code
_entity_poly.pdbx_strand_id
1 'polypeptide(L)' 'MKLKELLADITVLKATADMELDIRDIAYDSRKVQPGGMFVAITGFATDGNRFIPMAMEKGAAVIVTAKEPESDIPYVLV' A
#
# COMPACT_ATOMS: atom_id res chain seq x y z
N MET A 1 -0.11 14.42 -2.28
CA MET A 1 0.86 13.95 -3.27
C MET A 1 0.27 12.78 -4.04
N LYS A 2 0.39 12.78 -5.33
CA LYS A 2 -0.21 11.70 -6.13
C LYS A 2 0.61 10.41 -6.05
N LEU A 3 -0.08 9.29 -6.13
CA LEU A 3 0.55 7.97 -6.05
C LEU A 3 1.68 7.81 -7.06
N LYS A 4 1.48 8.28 -8.29
CA LYS A 4 2.52 8.19 -9.33
C LYS A 4 3.79 8.96 -8.96
N GLU A 5 3.66 10.04 -8.20
CA GLU A 5 4.81 10.82 -7.77
C GLU A 5 5.60 10.10 -6.68
N LEU A 6 4.89 9.42 -5.78
CA LEU A 6 5.52 8.64 -4.72
C LEU A 6 6.27 7.44 -5.27
N LEU A 7 5.83 6.90 -6.39
CA LEU A 7 6.41 5.71 -6.99
C LEU A 7 7.34 6.00 -8.17
N ALA A 8 7.67 7.26 -8.41
CA ALA A 8 8.45 7.67 -9.58
C ALA A 8 9.80 6.97 -9.70
N ASP A 9 10.48 6.74 -8.58
CA ASP A 9 11.78 6.11 -8.56
C ASP A 9 11.73 4.61 -8.22
N ILE A 10 10.54 4.04 -8.20
CA ILE A 10 10.32 2.65 -7.81
C ILE A 10 9.87 1.84 -9.03
N THR A 11 10.45 0.66 -9.20
CA THR A 11 10.03 -0.26 -10.26
C THR A 11 8.71 -0.91 -9.85
N VAL A 12 7.63 -0.56 -10.56
CA VAL A 12 6.31 -1.12 -10.33
C VAL A 12 6.11 -2.32 -11.25
N LEU A 13 5.83 -3.48 -10.67
CA LEU A 13 5.58 -4.70 -11.43
C LEU A 13 4.13 -4.80 -11.89
N LYS A 14 3.21 -4.36 -11.05
CA LYS A 14 1.77 -4.39 -11.35
C LYS A 14 1.07 -3.40 -10.45
N ALA A 15 0.03 -2.76 -10.95
CA ALA A 15 -0.76 -1.83 -10.14
C ALA A 15 -2.23 -1.98 -10.49
N THR A 16 -3.07 -2.14 -9.49
CA THR A 16 -4.52 -2.12 -9.66
C THR A 16 -5.11 -0.82 -9.13
N ALA A 17 -4.32 -0.03 -8.41
CA ALA A 17 -4.75 1.27 -7.89
C ALA A 17 -4.62 2.34 -8.98
N ASP A 18 -5.43 3.38 -8.84
CA ASP A 18 -5.36 4.55 -9.72
C ASP A 18 -4.11 5.35 -9.38
N MET A 19 -3.20 5.49 -10.34
CA MET A 19 -1.94 6.20 -10.13
C MET A 19 -2.14 7.72 -9.95
N GLU A 20 -3.30 8.23 -10.28
CA GLU A 20 -3.67 9.64 -10.04
C GLU A 20 -4.22 9.88 -8.64
N LEU A 21 -4.32 8.82 -7.84
CA LEU A 21 -4.84 8.90 -6.48
C LEU A 21 -4.01 9.84 -5.62
N ASP A 22 -4.69 10.72 -4.90
CA ASP A 22 -4.04 11.66 -4.00
C ASP A 22 -3.81 11.01 -2.65
N ILE A 23 -2.55 10.80 -2.29
CA ILE A 23 -2.17 10.11 -1.06
C ILE A 23 -1.95 11.14 0.04
N ARG A 24 -2.67 10.98 1.14
CA ARG A 24 -2.63 11.92 2.26
C ARG A 24 -1.54 11.59 3.27
N ASP A 25 -1.20 10.33 3.40
CA ASP A 25 -0.25 9.89 4.41
C ASP A 25 0.36 8.56 3.99
N ILE A 26 1.55 8.26 4.51
CA ILE A 26 2.26 7.01 4.25
C ILE A 26 2.52 6.33 5.58
N ALA A 27 2.15 5.06 5.69
CA ALA A 27 2.35 4.29 6.90
C ALA A 27 3.06 2.98 6.59
N TYR A 28 4.00 2.63 7.44
CA TYR A 28 4.71 1.35 7.42
C TYR A 28 4.17 0.40 8.47
N ASP A 29 3.35 0.92 9.38
CA ASP A 29 2.71 0.17 10.46
C ASP A 29 1.21 0.26 10.25
N SER A 30 0.56 -0.90 10.14
CA SER A 30 -0.89 -0.95 9.89
C SER A 30 -1.71 -0.22 10.96
N ARG A 31 -1.19 -0.13 12.16
CA ARG A 31 -1.87 0.58 13.25
C ARG A 31 -1.87 2.09 13.08
N LYS A 32 -0.99 2.60 12.22
CA LYS A 32 -0.82 4.05 12.01
C LYS A 32 -1.46 4.54 10.71
N VAL A 33 -2.12 3.66 9.99
CA VAL A 33 -2.78 4.04 8.75
C VAL A 33 -3.90 5.02 9.02
N GLN A 34 -3.95 6.07 8.20
CA GLN A 34 -5.01 7.08 8.24
C GLN A 34 -5.89 6.96 7.01
N PRO A 35 -7.16 7.39 7.07
CA PRO A 35 -8.03 7.39 5.90
C PRO A 35 -7.40 8.14 4.72
N GLY A 36 -7.39 7.52 3.56
CA GLY A 36 -6.77 8.10 2.37
C GLY A 36 -5.27 7.91 2.30
N GLY A 37 -4.68 7.16 3.21
CA GLY A 37 -3.24 6.92 3.26
C GLY A 37 -2.79 5.72 2.45
N MET A 38 -1.47 5.58 2.31
CA MET A 38 -0.83 4.46 1.66
C MET A 38 -0.16 3.59 2.71
N PHE A 39 -0.48 2.30 2.71
CA PHE A 39 0.19 1.36 3.60
C PHE A 39 1.26 0.60 2.82
N VAL A 40 2.49 0.65 3.32
CA VAL A 40 3.62 -0.06 2.71
C VAL A 40 3.78 -1.40 3.44
N ALA A 41 3.39 -2.47 2.75
CA ALA A 41 3.36 -3.83 3.30
C ALA A 41 4.55 -4.66 2.81
N ILE A 42 5.70 -4.04 2.65
CA ILE A 42 6.90 -4.74 2.20
C ILE A 42 7.45 -5.55 3.37
N THR A 43 7.56 -6.84 3.15
CA THR A 43 8.03 -7.77 4.17
C THR A 43 9.50 -7.49 4.49
N GLY A 44 9.78 -7.16 5.73
CA GLY A 44 11.13 -6.90 6.16
C GLY A 44 11.89 -8.17 6.46
N PHE A 45 11.56 -8.85 7.54
CA PHE A 45 12.36 -9.97 8.01
C PHE A 45 11.52 -11.21 8.30
N ALA A 46 10.95 -11.28 9.49
CA ALA A 46 10.24 -12.46 9.93
C ALA A 46 8.74 -12.38 9.76
N THR A 47 8.22 -11.19 9.54
CA THR A 47 6.79 -10.97 9.47
C THR A 47 6.37 -10.71 8.03
N ASP A 48 5.34 -11.41 7.59
CA ASP A 48 4.73 -11.18 6.30
C ASP A 48 3.85 -9.93 6.40
N GLY A 49 4.23 -8.86 5.71
CA GLY A 49 3.47 -7.61 5.72
C GLY A 49 2.03 -7.79 5.26
N ASN A 50 1.77 -8.79 4.42
CA ASN A 50 0.42 -9.05 3.92
C ASN A 50 -0.56 -9.44 5.01
N ARG A 51 -0.08 -9.92 6.16
CA ARG A 51 -0.94 -10.22 7.30
C ARG A 51 -1.70 -9.00 7.80
N PHE A 52 -1.11 -7.83 7.61
CA PHE A 52 -1.64 -6.59 8.17
C PHE A 52 -2.49 -5.80 7.17
N ILE A 53 -2.60 -6.29 5.95
CA ILE A 53 -3.39 -5.62 4.92
C ILE A 53 -4.86 -5.46 5.33
N PRO A 54 -5.54 -6.48 5.87
CA PRO A 54 -6.93 -6.31 6.30
C PRO A 54 -7.09 -5.19 7.32
N MET A 55 -6.17 -5.08 8.27
CA MET A 55 -6.22 -4.02 9.28
C MET A 55 -6.01 -2.64 8.63
N ALA A 56 -5.08 -2.55 7.69
CA ALA A 56 -4.82 -1.29 6.99
C ALA A 56 -6.05 -0.84 6.21
N MET A 57 -6.71 -1.76 5.53
CA MET A 57 -7.93 -1.46 4.77
C MET A 57 -9.05 -1.02 5.70
N GLU A 58 -9.17 -1.65 6.85
CA GLU A 58 -10.15 -1.31 7.87
C GLU A 58 -9.95 0.12 8.39
N LYS A 59 -8.71 0.56 8.45
CA LYS A 59 -8.36 1.92 8.89
C LYS A 59 -8.47 2.96 7.77
N GLY A 60 -8.84 2.53 6.58
CA GLY A 60 -9.11 3.45 5.48
C GLY A 60 -7.96 3.66 4.50
N ALA A 61 -7.03 2.72 4.41
CA ALA A 61 -5.94 2.82 3.43
C ALA A 61 -6.52 2.94 2.02
N ALA A 62 -6.02 3.88 1.25
CA ALA A 62 -6.45 4.08 -0.12
C ALA A 62 -5.72 3.15 -1.10
N VAL A 63 -4.52 2.72 -0.74
CA VAL A 63 -3.71 1.83 -1.57
C VAL A 63 -2.72 1.08 -0.68
N ILE A 64 -2.36 -0.12 -1.12
CA ILE A 64 -1.37 -0.97 -0.46
C ILE A 64 -0.18 -1.12 -1.41
N VAL A 65 1.03 -0.83 -0.92
CA VAL A 65 2.26 -1.12 -1.66
C VAL A 65 2.85 -2.39 -1.07
N THR A 66 3.03 -3.41 -1.90
CA THR A 66 3.43 -4.73 -1.43
C THR A 66 4.39 -5.40 -2.41
N ALA A 67 5.20 -6.32 -1.91
CA ALA A 67 6.10 -7.13 -2.73
C ALA A 67 5.48 -8.47 -3.11
N LYS A 68 4.29 -8.75 -2.58
CA LYS A 68 3.57 -10.00 -2.86
C LYS A 68 2.12 -9.68 -3.19
N GLU A 69 1.60 -10.28 -4.23
CA GLU A 69 0.23 -10.03 -4.67
C GLU A 69 -0.78 -10.40 -3.56
N PRO A 70 -1.65 -9.45 -3.17
CA PRO A 70 -2.66 -9.72 -2.15
C PRO A 70 -3.70 -10.73 -2.65
N GLU A 71 -4.27 -11.48 -1.71
CA GLU A 71 -5.31 -12.44 -2.03
C GLU A 71 -6.69 -11.80 -2.13
N SER A 72 -6.82 -10.57 -1.66
CA SER A 72 -8.08 -9.83 -1.67
C SER A 72 -8.15 -8.90 -2.87
N ASP A 73 -9.37 -8.57 -3.27
CA ASP A 73 -9.62 -7.60 -4.33
C ASP A 73 -9.54 -6.20 -3.76
N ILE A 74 -8.34 -5.67 -3.65
CA ILE A 74 -8.06 -4.36 -3.07
C ILE A 74 -7.17 -3.55 -4.01
N PRO A 75 -7.17 -2.21 -3.89
CA PRO A 75 -6.23 -1.41 -4.68
C PRO A 75 -4.80 -1.63 -4.15
N TYR A 76 -3.90 -2.06 -5.02
CA TYR A 76 -2.52 -2.30 -4.62
C TYR A 76 -1.53 -1.96 -5.72
N VAL A 77 -0.28 -1.81 -5.30
CA VAL A 77 0.88 -1.66 -6.20
C VAL A 77 1.88 -2.74 -5.81
N LEU A 78 2.23 -3.57 -6.78
CA LEU A 78 3.21 -4.64 -6.59
C LEU A 78 4.59 -4.13 -7.01
N VAL A 79 5.55 -4.25 -6.12
CA VAL A 79 6.92 -3.77 -6.36
C VAL A 79 7.96 -4.86 -6.24
#